data_05444b15393256b36905add3a7eb7b31
#
_entry.id   05444b15393256b36905add3a7eb7b31
#
_cell.length_a   1.000
_cell.length_b   1.000
_cell.length_c   1.000
_cell.angle_alpha   90.00
_cell.angle_beta   90.00
_cell.angle_gamma   90.00
#
_symmetry.space_group_name_H-M   'P 1'
#
loop_
_entity.id
_entity.type
_entity.pdbx_description
1 polymer ?
#
loop_
_entity_poly.entity_id
_entity_poly.type
_entity_poly.pdbx_seq_one_letter_code
_entity_poly.pdbx_strand_id
1 'polypeptide(L)'
;DEYQDFRRQMHDESFQLMALRMTVQERIDFAKKARAQSKRTKTDRSREMMDVVLADVRNEVLSKNCAHVIHGHTHRPAHYVHDNFTRTVIPDWDLDDRQRPRKGWVEINSAGVPQVVLSEHFF
;
A
#
# COMPACT_ATOMS: atom_id res chain seq x y z
N ASP A 1 -13.33 2.64 12.49
CA ASP A 1 -12.03 3.10 11.97
C ASP A 1 -12.28 4.05 10.82
N GLU A 2 -11.78 5.29 10.92
CA GLU A 2 -11.99 6.36 9.92
C GLU A 2 -11.71 5.92 8.47
N TYR A 3 -10.69 5.09 8.27
CA TYR A 3 -10.36 4.56 6.94
C TYR A 3 -11.44 3.63 6.41
N GLN A 4 -11.95 2.73 7.22
CA GLN A 4 -13.00 1.80 6.82
C GLN A 4 -14.34 2.52 6.58
N ASP A 5 -14.60 3.59 7.35
CA ASP A 5 -15.78 4.43 7.17
C ASP A 5 -15.69 5.19 5.84
N PHE A 6 -14.53 5.80 5.57
CA PHE A 6 -14.25 6.46 4.29
C PHE A 6 -14.36 5.48 3.11
N ARG A 7 -13.79 4.29 3.25
CA ARG A 7 -13.88 3.24 2.22
C ARG A 7 -15.33 2.84 1.95
N ARG A 8 -16.13 2.61 3.00
CA ARG A 8 -17.57 2.30 2.85
C ARG A 8 -18.30 3.41 2.11
N GLN A 9 -18.04 4.66 2.47
CA GLN A 9 -18.63 5.82 1.79
C GLN A 9 -18.26 5.86 0.29
N MET A 10 -17.01 5.58 -0.07
CA MET A 10 -16.57 5.56 -1.48
C MET A 10 -17.24 4.44 -2.29
N HIS A 11 -17.61 3.33 -1.65
CA HIS A 11 -18.31 2.21 -2.28
C HIS A 11 -19.84 2.32 -2.21
N ASP A 12 -20.36 3.31 -1.54
CA ASP A 12 -21.81 3.57 -1.48
C ASP A 12 -22.32 4.06 -2.84
N GLU A 13 -23.38 3.41 -3.34
CA GLU A 13 -23.94 3.71 -4.65
C GLU A 13 -24.48 5.14 -4.74
N SER A 14 -25.10 5.64 -3.67
CA SER A 14 -25.63 7.00 -3.61
C SER A 14 -24.51 8.03 -3.69
N PHE A 15 -23.39 7.78 -3.02
CA PHE A 15 -22.20 8.62 -3.11
C PHE A 15 -21.60 8.60 -4.51
N GLN A 16 -21.50 7.43 -5.15
CA GLN A 16 -20.98 7.31 -6.51
C GLN A 16 -21.83 8.07 -7.52
N LEU A 17 -23.16 7.95 -7.42
CA LEU A 17 -24.08 8.70 -8.26
C LEU A 17 -23.97 10.21 -8.04
N MET A 18 -23.81 10.66 -6.80
CA MET A 18 -23.57 12.06 -6.47
C MET A 18 -22.25 12.53 -7.09
N ALA A 19 -21.17 11.76 -6.94
CA ALA A 19 -19.85 12.10 -7.48
C ALA A 19 -19.85 12.17 -9.02
N LEU A 20 -20.66 11.37 -9.70
CA LEU A 20 -20.82 11.45 -11.15
C LEU A 20 -21.50 12.75 -11.61
N ARG A 21 -22.31 13.36 -10.76
CA ARG A 21 -22.97 14.65 -11.05
C ARG A 21 -22.09 15.86 -10.75
N MET A 22 -21.01 15.69 -10.01
CA MET A 22 -20.04 16.74 -9.71
C MET A 22 -19.29 17.18 -10.97
N THR A 23 -19.00 18.47 -11.07
CA THR A 23 -18.06 19.00 -12.05
C THR A 23 -16.64 18.46 -11.79
N VAL A 24 -15.77 18.55 -12.78
CA VAL A 24 -14.36 18.17 -12.64
C VAL A 24 -13.69 18.92 -11.48
N GLN A 25 -13.99 20.23 -11.35
CA GLN A 25 -13.40 21.05 -10.29
C GLN A 25 -13.86 20.59 -8.90
N GLU A 26 -15.12 20.29 -8.71
CA GLU A 26 -15.65 19.79 -7.43
C GLU A 26 -15.01 18.44 -7.04
N ARG A 27 -14.79 17.54 -8.01
CA ARG A 27 -14.09 16.27 -7.78
C ARG A 27 -12.63 16.49 -7.36
N ILE A 28 -11.94 17.41 -8.01
CA ILE A 28 -10.57 17.80 -7.66
C ILE A 28 -10.52 18.36 -6.24
N ASP A 29 -11.42 19.24 -5.87
CA ASP A 29 -11.45 19.86 -4.55
C ASP A 29 -11.81 18.85 -3.46
N PHE A 30 -12.74 17.94 -3.74
CA PHE A 30 -13.03 16.81 -2.85
C PHE A 30 -11.79 15.92 -2.63
N ALA A 31 -11.10 15.54 -3.70
CA ALA A 31 -9.89 14.72 -3.61
C ALA A 31 -8.76 15.42 -2.83
N LYS A 32 -8.57 16.73 -3.01
CA LYS A 32 -7.60 17.52 -2.24
C LYS A 32 -7.93 17.53 -0.75
N LYS A 33 -9.21 17.73 -0.38
CA LYS A 33 -9.67 17.70 1.02
C LYS A 33 -9.43 16.32 1.65
N ALA A 34 -9.80 15.24 0.97
CA ALA A 34 -9.59 13.88 1.45
C ALA A 34 -8.10 13.55 1.66
N ARG A 35 -7.24 13.97 0.74
CA ARG A 35 -5.77 13.81 0.88
C ARG A 35 -5.21 14.63 2.04
N ALA A 36 -5.67 15.86 2.24
CA ALA A 36 -5.22 16.70 3.35
C ALA A 36 -5.60 16.10 4.70
N GLN A 37 -6.81 15.55 4.83
CA GLN A 37 -7.25 14.85 6.03
C GLN A 37 -6.42 13.59 6.28
N SER A 38 -6.19 12.76 5.26
CA SER A 38 -5.34 11.57 5.36
C SER A 38 -3.90 11.89 5.78
N LYS A 39 -3.34 13.01 5.30
CA LYS A 39 -2.00 13.47 5.73
C LYS A 39 -1.95 13.80 7.22
N ARG A 40 -2.95 14.51 7.75
CA ARG A 40 -3.02 14.85 9.19
C ARG A 40 -3.07 13.60 10.05
N THR A 41 -3.88 12.63 9.69
CA THR A 41 -4.01 11.35 10.42
C THR A 41 -2.73 10.52 10.38
N LYS A 42 -1.93 10.62 9.29
CA LYS A 42 -0.66 9.88 9.16
C LYS A 42 0.50 10.46 9.97
N THR A 43 0.52 11.77 10.22
CA THR A 43 1.58 12.41 11.02
C THR A 43 1.54 12.00 12.48
N ASP A 44 0.38 11.62 13.00
CA ASP A 44 0.20 11.25 14.41
C ASP A 44 0.37 9.74 14.70
N ARG A 45 0.57 8.93 13.66
CA ARG A 45 0.75 7.46 13.82
C ARG A 45 2.23 7.10 13.79
N SER A 46 2.67 6.29 14.76
CA SER A 46 4.03 5.73 14.77
C SER A 46 4.26 4.88 13.51
N ARG A 47 5.53 4.74 13.11
CA ARG A 47 5.92 3.90 11.96
C ARG A 47 5.45 2.44 12.09
N GLU A 48 5.38 1.93 13.31
CA GLU A 48 4.93 0.56 13.63
C GLU A 48 3.43 0.40 13.42
N MET A 49 2.64 1.41 13.73
CA MET A 49 1.18 1.39 13.49
C MET A 49 0.80 1.44 12.00
N MET A 50 1.74 1.80 11.13
CA MET A 50 1.51 1.86 9.67
C MET A 50 2.02 0.61 8.94
N ASP A 51 2.63 -0.33 9.65
CA ASP A 51 3.02 -1.64 9.08
C ASP A 51 1.86 -2.64 9.24
N VAL A 52 1.98 -3.76 8.58
CA VAL A 52 1.03 -4.87 8.73
C VAL A 52 1.19 -5.51 10.10
N VAL A 53 0.09 -5.96 10.69
CA VAL A 53 0.13 -6.73 11.94
C VAL A 53 0.71 -8.11 11.64
N LEU A 54 1.90 -8.38 12.16
CA LEU A 54 2.64 -9.62 11.85
C LEU A 54 1.86 -10.89 12.24
N ALA A 55 1.08 -10.82 13.31
CA ALA A 55 0.23 -11.95 13.73
C ALA A 55 -0.82 -12.30 12.67
N ASP A 56 -1.44 -11.28 12.05
CA ASP A 56 -2.44 -11.49 11.01
C ASP A 56 -1.81 -12.06 9.75
N VAL A 57 -0.63 -11.55 9.37
CA VAL A 57 0.14 -12.09 8.24
C VAL A 57 0.51 -13.56 8.48
N ARG A 58 0.97 -13.90 9.69
CA ARG A 58 1.31 -15.28 10.05
C ARG A 58 0.08 -16.20 9.96
N ASN A 59 -1.06 -15.78 10.51
CA ASN A 59 -2.29 -16.55 10.45
C ASN A 59 -2.74 -16.79 9.00
N GLU A 60 -2.65 -15.78 8.15
CA GLU A 60 -3.02 -15.89 6.74
C GLU A 60 -2.10 -16.87 5.99
N VAL A 61 -0.79 -16.78 6.19
CA VAL A 61 0.20 -17.68 5.59
C VAL A 61 -0.02 -19.12 6.02
N LEU A 62 -0.23 -19.36 7.32
CA LEU A 62 -0.48 -20.71 7.86
C LEU A 62 -1.81 -21.27 7.34
N SER A 63 -2.87 -20.47 7.31
CA SER A 63 -4.18 -20.93 6.83
C SER A 63 -4.18 -21.36 5.37
N LYS A 64 -3.28 -20.78 4.56
CA LYS A 64 -3.14 -21.07 3.13
C LYS A 64 -1.99 -22.03 2.82
N ASN A 65 -1.26 -22.52 3.84
CA ASN A 65 -0.09 -23.38 3.68
C ASN A 65 0.93 -22.80 2.69
N CYS A 66 1.23 -21.51 2.81
CA CYS A 66 2.19 -20.81 1.97
C CYS A 66 3.54 -20.65 2.66
N ALA A 67 4.62 -20.63 1.89
CA ALA A 67 5.97 -20.35 2.38
C ALA A 67 6.35 -18.86 2.23
N HIS A 68 5.67 -18.13 1.35
CA HIS A 68 5.98 -16.76 1.03
C HIS A 68 4.72 -15.89 1.01
N VAL A 69 4.83 -14.66 1.51
CA VAL A 69 3.82 -13.63 1.36
C VAL A 69 4.44 -12.39 0.70
N ILE A 70 3.75 -11.88 -0.32
CA ILE A 70 4.13 -10.65 -1.01
C ILE A 70 3.00 -9.65 -0.83
N HIS A 71 3.31 -8.45 -0.35
CA HIS A 71 2.31 -7.40 -0.16
C HIS A 71 2.87 -6.01 -0.45
N GLY A 72 1.99 -5.05 -0.67
CA GLY A 72 2.29 -3.63 -0.82
C GLY A 72 1.84 -2.81 0.37
N HIS A 73 1.34 -1.61 0.09
CA HIS A 73 0.70 -0.65 1.00
C HIS A 73 1.63 0.13 1.92
N THR A 74 2.66 -0.46 2.48
CA THR A 74 3.53 0.22 3.47
C THR A 74 4.56 1.15 2.83
N HIS A 75 4.76 1.06 1.50
CA HIS A 75 5.76 1.82 0.74
C HIS A 75 7.19 1.68 1.30
N ARG A 76 7.51 0.52 1.86
CA ARG A 76 8.81 0.21 2.48
C ARG A 76 9.30 -1.14 1.94
N PRO A 77 9.89 -1.14 0.74
CA PRO A 77 10.37 -2.36 0.12
C PRO A 77 11.39 -3.04 1.03
N ALA A 78 11.15 -4.30 1.32
CA ALA A 78 12.00 -5.10 2.19
C ALA A 78 11.70 -6.59 2.02
N HIS A 79 12.65 -7.41 2.42
CA HIS A 79 12.50 -8.84 2.53
C HIS A 79 12.79 -9.28 3.96
N TYR A 80 11.84 -9.93 4.60
CA TYR A 80 11.94 -10.40 5.98
C TYR A 80 11.87 -11.93 6.01
N VAL A 81 12.76 -12.54 6.77
CA VAL A 81 12.76 -13.98 7.01
C VAL A 81 12.21 -14.23 8.41
N HIS A 82 11.17 -15.04 8.51
CA HIS A 82 10.56 -15.53 9.73
C HIS A 82 10.76 -17.05 9.82
N ASP A 83 10.50 -17.64 10.97
CA ASP A 83 10.77 -19.06 11.23
C ASP A 83 10.18 -20.01 10.17
N ASN A 84 8.95 -19.75 9.72
CA ASN A 84 8.19 -20.64 8.84
C ASN A 84 7.76 -20.02 7.52
N PHE A 85 8.10 -18.74 7.26
CA PHE A 85 7.74 -18.05 6.02
C PHE A 85 8.62 -16.84 5.76
N THR A 86 8.58 -16.34 4.55
CA THR A 86 9.18 -15.04 4.23
C THR A 86 8.09 -14.00 3.90
N ARG A 87 8.37 -12.74 4.22
CA ARG A 87 7.52 -11.60 3.91
C ARG A 87 8.28 -10.63 3.02
N THR A 88 7.76 -10.38 1.83
CA THR A 88 8.33 -9.43 0.87
C THR A 88 7.39 -8.27 0.65
N VAL A 89 7.88 -7.06 0.87
CA VAL A 89 7.15 -5.82 0.62
C VAL A 89 7.54 -5.28 -0.75
N ILE A 90 6.56 -5.13 -1.64
CA ILE A 90 6.82 -4.63 -2.99
C ILE A 90 7.19 -3.14 -2.96
N PRO A 91 8.11 -2.71 -3.83
CA PRO A 91 8.42 -1.30 -4.02
C PRO A 91 7.20 -0.52 -4.52
N ASP A 92 7.11 0.74 -4.11
CA ASP A 92 6.24 1.70 -4.77
C ASP A 92 6.93 2.35 -5.96
N TRP A 93 6.12 2.90 -6.86
CA TRP A 93 6.60 3.73 -7.96
C TRP A 93 6.22 5.18 -7.66
N ASP A 94 7.21 5.99 -7.35
CA ASP A 94 7.07 7.41 -7.09
C ASP A 94 8.10 8.17 -7.92
N LEU A 95 7.70 8.54 -9.13
CA LEU A 95 8.54 9.28 -10.07
C LEU A 95 8.33 10.79 -9.98
N ASP A 96 7.36 11.25 -9.18
CA ASP A 96 7.05 12.66 -8.97
C ASP A 96 8.03 13.31 -7.98
N ASP A 97 8.62 12.51 -7.08
CA ASP A 97 9.72 12.95 -6.21
C ASP A 97 11.02 13.04 -7.02
N ARG A 98 11.27 14.22 -7.58
CA ARG A 98 12.48 14.47 -8.40
C ARG A 98 13.79 14.33 -7.64
N GLN A 99 13.78 14.40 -6.31
CA GLN A 99 15.01 14.27 -5.48
C GLN A 99 15.30 12.80 -5.14
N ARG A 100 14.24 11.99 -4.99
CA ARG A 100 14.33 10.58 -4.62
C ARG A 100 13.32 9.75 -5.40
N PRO A 101 13.41 9.75 -6.73
CA PRO A 101 12.51 8.94 -7.51
C PRO A 101 12.70 7.46 -7.16
N ARG A 102 11.58 6.74 -7.01
CA ARG A 102 11.59 5.33 -6.62
C ARG A 102 10.85 4.52 -7.66
N LYS A 103 11.43 3.41 -8.04
CA LYS A 103 10.76 2.35 -8.79
C LYS A 103 11.40 1.00 -8.48
N GLY A 104 10.63 -0.04 -8.64
CA GLY A 104 11.13 -1.39 -8.43
C GLY A 104 10.02 -2.42 -8.59
N TRP A 105 10.39 -3.67 -8.47
CA TRP A 105 9.49 -4.80 -8.59
C TRP A 105 9.96 -5.95 -7.72
N VAL A 106 9.20 -7.00 -7.68
CA VAL A 106 9.59 -8.28 -7.08
C VAL A 106 9.74 -9.29 -8.19
N GLU A 107 10.87 -9.95 -8.24
CA GLU A 107 11.11 -11.12 -9.09
C GLU A 107 10.96 -12.39 -8.27
N ILE A 108 10.38 -13.42 -8.87
CA ILE A 108 10.34 -14.75 -8.30
C ILE A 108 11.38 -15.59 -9.05
N ASN A 109 12.42 -16.02 -8.33
CA ASN A 109 13.47 -16.81 -8.93
C ASN A 109 13.01 -18.24 -9.28
N SER A 110 13.89 -19.03 -9.93
CA SER A 110 13.57 -20.40 -10.34
C SER A 110 13.27 -21.35 -9.18
N ALA A 111 13.67 -21.00 -7.95
CA ALA A 111 13.35 -21.75 -6.73
C ALA A 111 12.02 -21.28 -6.10
N GLY A 112 11.28 -20.36 -6.72
CA GLY A 112 10.03 -19.80 -6.20
C GLY A 112 10.21 -18.74 -5.10
N VAL A 113 11.43 -18.26 -4.86
CA VAL A 113 11.72 -17.30 -3.79
C VAL A 113 11.59 -15.87 -4.31
N PRO A 114 10.79 -15.01 -3.66
CA PRO A 114 10.66 -13.60 -4.00
C PRO A 114 11.93 -12.80 -3.68
N GLN A 115 12.31 -11.93 -4.60
CA GLN A 115 13.46 -11.00 -4.45
C GLN A 115 13.02 -9.59 -4.82
N VAL A 116 13.36 -8.59 -4.00
CA VAL A 116 13.10 -7.18 -4.29
C VAL A 116 14.18 -6.64 -5.21
N VAL A 117 13.76 -6.05 -6.31
CA VAL A 117 14.64 -5.36 -7.26
C VAL A 117 14.30 -3.87 -7.22
N LEU A 118 15.28 -3.06 -6.84
CA LEU A 118 15.19 -1.60 -6.90
C LEU A 118 15.96 -1.11 -8.12
N SER A 119 15.35 -0.26 -8.92
CA SER A 119 15.99 0.31 -10.10
C SER A 119 16.45 1.73 -9.81
N GLU A 120 17.74 1.98 -9.93
CA GLU A 120 18.35 3.31 -9.83
C GLU A 120 18.39 4.03 -11.19
N HIS A 121 18.15 3.31 -12.28
CA HIS A 121 18.19 3.88 -13.62
C HIS A 121 16.80 4.29 -14.09
N PHE A 122 16.69 5.55 -14.47
CA PHE A 122 15.56 6.13 -15.18
C PHE A 122 15.93 6.14 -16.68
N PHE A 123 14.97 5.78 -17.51
CA PHE A 123 15.16 5.80 -18.98
C PHE A 123 15.60 7.15 -19.46
#